data_a8291d3963d4e1e72db1a2fb96681872
#
_entry.id   a8291d3963d4e1e72db1a2fb96681872
#
_cell.length_a   1.000
_cell.length_b   1.000
_cell.length_c   1.000
_cell.angle_alpha   90.00
_cell.angle_beta   90.00
_cell.angle_gamma   90.00
#
_symmetry.space_group_name_H-M   'P 1'
#
loop_
_entity.id
_entity.type
_entity.pdbx_description
1 polymer ?
#
loop_
_entity_poly.entity_id
_entity_poly.type
_entity_poly.pdbx_seq_one_letter_code
_entity_poly.pdbx_strand_id
1 'polypeptide(L)'
;MVDPKDWLEFGQKFHGHKCPAMPMGLRVGAAAMNKIGVERAKDGQITAFVDLGDNHCATCYADGLQVIMGTTFGKGNIKKTHKGKWAVTLVDRANGKAVRVTPKAEAMLQNKQSAFFKDYREKGIPASKVPSEVVDPIINNVMNAPEEKLINISEVFDYKLEPHKDSFAGFVCEECGEMTVEEYGRLKSGKQVCIDCAAK
;
A
#
# COMPACT_ATOMS: atom_id res chain seq x y z
N MET A 1 15.67 -8.93 -10.69
CA MET A 1 15.51 -8.11 -9.47
C MET A 1 14.85 -6.80 -9.84
N VAL A 2 13.96 -6.31 -9.00
CA VAL A 2 13.26 -5.03 -9.18
C VAL A 2 14.10 -3.92 -8.55
N ASP A 3 14.47 -2.90 -9.34
CA ASP A 3 15.16 -1.71 -8.83
C ASP A 3 14.11 -0.63 -8.50
N PRO A 4 14.01 -0.16 -7.25
CA PRO A 4 13.07 0.88 -6.90
C PRO A 4 13.36 2.23 -7.58
N LYS A 5 14.60 2.47 -8.06
CA LYS A 5 14.98 3.71 -8.74
C LYS A 5 14.24 3.89 -10.06
N ASP A 6 14.01 2.81 -10.79
CA ASP A 6 13.29 2.83 -12.07
C ASP A 6 11.83 3.29 -11.92
N TRP A 7 11.31 3.26 -10.69
CA TRP A 7 9.92 3.58 -10.38
C TRP A 7 9.73 4.93 -9.67
N LEU A 8 10.80 5.64 -9.33
CA LEU A 8 10.70 6.87 -8.54
C LEU A 8 9.90 7.95 -9.26
N GLU A 9 10.22 8.24 -10.52
CA GLU A 9 9.55 9.28 -11.29
C GLU A 9 8.06 8.96 -11.49
N PHE A 10 7.76 7.73 -11.89
CA PHE A 10 6.37 7.28 -12.03
C PHE A 10 5.63 7.32 -10.68
N GLY A 11 6.28 6.90 -9.60
CA GLY A 11 5.72 6.94 -8.26
C GLY A 11 5.38 8.36 -7.80
N GLN A 12 6.24 9.34 -8.09
CA GLN A 12 5.99 10.74 -7.78
C GLN A 12 4.81 11.32 -8.60
N LYS A 13 4.71 10.94 -9.88
CA LYS A 13 3.56 11.31 -10.73
C LYS A 13 2.26 10.70 -10.24
N PHE A 14 2.28 9.42 -9.88
CA PHE A 14 1.14 8.70 -9.33
C PHE A 14 0.67 9.30 -8.01
N HIS A 15 1.62 9.61 -7.11
CA HIS A 15 1.34 10.13 -5.78
C HIS A 15 0.97 11.63 -5.77
N GLY A 16 1.41 12.40 -6.76
CA GLY A 16 1.04 13.79 -6.97
C GLY A 16 1.87 14.83 -6.20
N HIS A 17 2.81 14.42 -5.35
CA HIS A 17 3.76 15.34 -4.69
C HIS A 17 5.02 14.62 -4.22
N LYS A 18 6.05 15.39 -3.88
CA LYS A 18 7.29 14.87 -3.29
C LYS A 18 7.16 14.71 -1.78
N CYS A 19 7.50 13.54 -1.25
CA CYS A 19 7.61 13.25 0.17
C CYS A 19 8.56 12.06 0.39
N PRO A 20 9.10 11.82 1.59
CA PRO A 20 10.00 10.68 1.84
C PRO A 20 9.27 9.33 2.01
N ALA A 21 7.96 9.33 2.29
CA ALA A 21 7.23 8.11 2.61
C ALA A 21 6.91 7.26 1.37
N MET A 22 6.58 7.88 0.24
CA MET A 22 6.31 7.16 -1.01
C MET A 22 7.57 6.43 -1.51
N PRO A 23 8.77 7.05 -1.60
CA PRO A 23 10.02 6.35 -1.91
C PRO A 23 10.37 5.22 -0.94
N MET A 24 10.07 5.37 0.35
CA MET A 24 10.23 4.30 1.33
C MET A 24 9.35 3.09 0.95
N GLY A 25 8.12 3.33 0.50
CA GLY A 25 7.23 2.28 -0.02
C GLY A 25 7.82 1.57 -1.23
N LEU A 26 8.45 2.29 -2.18
CA LEU A 26 9.16 1.69 -3.31
C LEU A 26 10.28 0.76 -2.84
N ARG A 27 11.12 1.22 -1.89
CA ARG A 27 12.24 0.45 -1.35
C ARG A 27 11.78 -0.83 -0.65
N VAL A 28 10.79 -0.70 0.23
CA VAL A 28 10.23 -1.84 0.98
C VAL A 28 9.53 -2.84 0.06
N GLY A 29 8.76 -2.36 -0.91
CA GLY A 29 8.09 -3.23 -1.88
C GLY A 29 9.07 -3.97 -2.78
N ALA A 30 10.11 -3.29 -3.30
CA ALA A 30 11.16 -3.91 -4.09
C ALA A 30 11.90 -5.02 -3.30
N ALA A 31 12.28 -4.73 -2.05
CA ALA A 31 12.95 -5.70 -1.19
C ALA A 31 12.06 -6.93 -0.91
N ALA A 32 10.76 -6.73 -0.67
CA ALA A 32 9.81 -7.83 -0.50
C ALA A 32 9.73 -8.72 -1.75
N MET A 33 9.57 -8.11 -2.92
CA MET A 33 9.51 -8.84 -4.19
C MET A 33 10.80 -9.61 -4.48
N ASN A 34 11.94 -8.97 -4.29
CA ASN A 34 13.26 -9.58 -4.52
C ASN A 34 13.53 -10.74 -3.57
N LYS A 35 13.10 -10.65 -2.29
CA LYS A 35 13.31 -11.73 -1.30
C LYS A 35 12.54 -12.99 -1.64
N ILE A 36 11.30 -12.90 -2.15
CA ILE A 36 10.51 -14.09 -2.53
C ILE A 36 10.53 -14.41 -4.03
N GLY A 37 11.26 -13.62 -4.83
CA GLY A 37 11.48 -13.90 -6.25
C GLY A 37 10.26 -13.71 -7.14
N VAL A 38 9.39 -12.73 -6.84
CA VAL A 38 8.18 -12.46 -7.63
C VAL A 38 8.32 -11.24 -8.52
N GLU A 39 7.59 -11.23 -9.62
CA GLU A 39 7.46 -10.09 -10.52
C GLU A 39 6.34 -9.15 -10.08
N ARG A 40 6.33 -7.96 -10.66
CA ARG A 40 5.25 -6.97 -10.49
C ARG A 40 3.93 -7.56 -10.98
N ALA A 41 2.91 -7.50 -10.12
CA ALA A 41 1.59 -8.07 -10.43
C ALA A 41 0.92 -7.38 -11.63
N LYS A 42 0.49 -8.17 -12.59
CA LYS A 42 -0.44 -7.76 -13.65
C LYS A 42 -1.87 -7.93 -13.17
N ASP A 43 -2.15 -9.02 -12.49
CA ASP A 43 -3.45 -9.43 -11.94
C ASP A 43 -3.32 -9.79 -10.45
N GLY A 44 -3.87 -10.92 -10.04
CA GLY A 44 -3.88 -11.41 -8.66
C GLY A 44 -2.71 -12.30 -8.24
N GLN A 45 -1.55 -12.27 -8.92
CA GLN A 45 -0.42 -13.18 -8.65
C GLN A 45 0.14 -13.03 -7.23
N ILE A 46 0.12 -11.81 -6.69
CA ILE A 46 0.58 -11.49 -5.34
C ILE A 46 -0.48 -10.72 -4.57
N THR A 47 -0.45 -10.84 -3.25
CA THR A 47 -1.30 -10.04 -2.34
C THR A 47 -0.41 -9.35 -1.30
N ALA A 48 -0.66 -8.07 -1.07
CA ALA A 48 0.02 -7.25 -0.08
C ALA A 48 -0.91 -6.92 1.09
N PHE A 49 -0.47 -7.22 2.32
CA PHE A 49 -1.12 -6.79 3.55
C PHE A 49 -0.29 -5.67 4.17
N VAL A 50 -0.86 -4.47 4.24
CA VAL A 50 -0.17 -3.26 4.70
C VAL A 50 -0.67 -2.89 6.08
N ASP A 51 0.24 -2.84 7.06
CA ASP A 51 -0.09 -2.63 8.48
C ASP A 51 -0.45 -1.17 8.83
N LEU A 52 -0.66 -0.29 7.85
CA LEU A 52 -1.10 1.09 8.06
C LEU A 52 -2.50 1.14 8.70
N GLY A 53 -2.72 2.15 9.57
CA GLY A 53 -4.02 2.50 10.10
C GLY A 53 -4.65 3.69 9.37
N ASP A 54 -5.90 4.04 9.71
CA ASP A 54 -6.60 5.17 9.10
C ASP A 54 -6.08 6.53 9.62
N ASN A 55 -5.80 6.62 10.92
CA ASN A 55 -5.18 7.80 11.55
C ASN A 55 -3.65 7.75 11.52
N HIS A 56 -3.08 7.16 10.49
CA HIS A 56 -1.65 6.95 10.36
C HIS A 56 -1.03 8.08 9.53
N CYS A 57 -0.02 8.77 10.05
CA CYS A 57 0.72 9.75 9.26
C CYS A 57 1.50 9.05 8.14
N ALA A 58 1.80 9.79 7.06
CA ALA A 58 2.61 9.30 5.96
C ALA A 58 2.06 8.00 5.28
N THR A 59 0.75 7.91 5.09
CA THR A 59 0.09 6.84 4.33
C THR A 59 0.52 6.79 2.85
N CYS A 60 1.17 7.84 2.37
CA CYS A 60 1.92 7.90 1.10
C CYS A 60 2.82 6.68 0.85
N TYR A 61 3.27 6.03 1.91
CA TYR A 61 4.00 4.76 1.87
C TYR A 61 3.25 3.68 1.07
N ALA A 62 1.92 3.60 1.21
CA ALA A 62 1.10 2.63 0.48
C ALA A 62 1.11 2.88 -1.04
N ASP A 63 1.21 4.15 -1.47
CA ASP A 63 1.29 4.47 -2.90
C ASP A 63 2.59 3.95 -3.51
N GLY A 64 3.71 4.07 -2.79
CA GLY A 64 4.97 3.46 -3.20
C GLY A 64 4.88 1.94 -3.34
N LEU A 65 4.22 1.27 -2.39
CA LEU A 65 3.96 -0.18 -2.46
C LEU A 65 3.10 -0.54 -3.67
N GLN A 66 2.02 0.20 -3.93
CA GLN A 66 1.15 -0.03 -5.08
C GLN A 66 1.91 0.11 -6.40
N VAL A 67 2.73 1.14 -6.52
CA VAL A 67 3.52 1.42 -7.72
C VAL A 67 4.50 0.30 -8.02
N ILE A 68 5.32 -0.08 -7.05
CA ILE A 68 6.42 -1.04 -7.29
C ILE A 68 5.91 -2.48 -7.43
N MET A 69 4.97 -2.89 -6.58
CA MET A 69 4.46 -4.27 -6.57
C MET A 69 3.35 -4.51 -7.60
N GLY A 70 2.75 -3.44 -8.14
CA GLY A 70 1.57 -3.56 -9.00
C GLY A 70 0.33 -4.04 -8.25
N THR A 71 0.36 -4.01 -6.92
CA THR A 71 -0.82 -4.28 -6.09
C THR A 71 -1.65 -3.00 -5.99
N THR A 72 -2.92 -3.04 -6.37
CA THR A 72 -3.75 -1.83 -6.45
C THR A 72 -5.10 -2.03 -5.80
N PHE A 73 -5.71 -0.92 -5.39
CA PHE A 73 -7.09 -0.92 -4.89
C PHE A 73 -8.04 -1.56 -5.92
N GLY A 74 -7.92 -1.19 -7.21
CA GLY A 74 -8.80 -1.71 -8.26
C GLY A 74 -8.67 -3.22 -8.52
N LYS A 75 -7.50 -3.82 -8.24
CA LYS A 75 -7.29 -5.28 -8.33
C LYS A 75 -7.63 -6.02 -7.04
N GLY A 76 -7.96 -5.32 -5.95
CA GLY A 76 -8.26 -5.95 -4.66
C GLY A 76 -7.12 -6.74 -4.02
N ASN A 77 -5.90 -6.61 -4.53
CA ASN A 77 -4.73 -7.36 -4.09
C ASN A 77 -3.79 -6.57 -3.17
N ILE A 78 -4.27 -5.47 -2.60
CA ILE A 78 -3.65 -4.75 -1.49
C ILE A 78 -4.71 -4.49 -0.41
N LYS A 79 -4.39 -4.80 0.84
CA LYS A 79 -5.32 -4.70 1.98
C LYS A 79 -4.66 -4.02 3.16
N LYS A 80 -5.35 -3.04 3.78
CA LYS A 80 -4.95 -2.50 5.08
C LYS A 80 -5.30 -3.48 6.19
N THR A 81 -4.41 -3.63 7.17
CA THR A 81 -4.64 -4.47 8.37
C THR A 81 -4.87 -3.67 9.64
N HIS A 82 -4.86 -2.34 9.56
CA HIS A 82 -5.18 -1.39 10.65
C HIS A 82 -4.35 -1.56 11.93
N LYS A 83 -3.07 -2.00 11.81
CA LYS A 83 -2.17 -2.21 12.95
C LYS A 83 -1.32 -0.97 13.33
N GLY A 84 -1.40 0.11 12.55
CA GLY A 84 -0.67 1.36 12.79
C GLY A 84 0.86 1.24 12.63
N LYS A 85 1.34 0.37 11.72
CA LYS A 85 2.78 0.14 11.46
C LYS A 85 3.11 0.37 9.99
N TRP A 86 4.33 0.82 9.69
CA TRP A 86 4.87 0.87 8.32
C TRP A 86 5.46 -0.49 7.96
N ALA A 87 4.62 -1.44 7.73
CA ALA A 87 5.04 -2.79 7.35
C ALA A 87 4.18 -3.30 6.21
N VAL A 88 4.76 -4.16 5.39
CA VAL A 88 4.03 -4.94 4.40
C VAL A 88 4.37 -6.42 4.58
N THR A 89 3.35 -7.26 4.49
CA THR A 89 3.50 -8.69 4.25
C THR A 89 3.09 -8.95 2.81
N LEU A 90 4.05 -9.36 1.98
CA LEU A 90 3.83 -9.73 0.59
C LEU A 90 3.71 -11.25 0.49
N VAL A 91 2.67 -11.72 -0.17
CA VAL A 91 2.36 -13.15 -0.34
C VAL A 91 2.32 -13.50 -1.82
N ASP A 92 3.09 -14.49 -2.22
CA ASP A 92 2.96 -15.16 -3.52
C ASP A 92 1.77 -16.13 -3.47
N ARG A 93 0.76 -15.89 -4.29
CA ARG A 93 -0.47 -16.71 -4.31
C ARG A 93 -0.27 -18.09 -4.94
N ALA A 94 0.77 -18.26 -5.75
CA ALA A 94 1.03 -19.53 -6.42
C ALA A 94 1.50 -20.63 -5.46
N ASN A 95 2.29 -20.25 -4.44
CA ASN A 95 2.91 -21.20 -3.52
C ASN A 95 2.65 -20.91 -2.02
N GLY A 96 1.95 -19.81 -1.69
CA GLY A 96 1.67 -19.41 -0.32
C GLY A 96 2.90 -18.91 0.46
N LYS A 97 4.02 -18.65 -0.21
CA LYS A 97 5.21 -18.09 0.45
C LYS A 97 5.03 -16.59 0.67
N ALA A 98 5.47 -16.14 1.82
CA ALA A 98 5.35 -14.74 2.22
C ALA A 98 6.65 -14.22 2.85
N VAL A 99 6.81 -12.90 2.80
CA VAL A 99 7.85 -12.16 3.49
C VAL A 99 7.23 -10.93 4.14
N ARG A 100 7.72 -10.55 5.32
CA ARG A 100 7.36 -9.31 5.97
C ARG A 100 8.52 -8.34 5.96
N VAL A 101 8.29 -7.12 5.47
CA VAL A 101 9.32 -6.07 5.37
C VAL A 101 8.83 -4.81 6.08
N THR A 102 9.73 -4.18 6.84
CA THR A 102 9.45 -2.94 7.58
C THR A 102 10.61 -1.96 7.45
N PRO A 103 10.38 -0.65 7.40
CA PRO A 103 11.43 0.32 7.66
C PRO A 103 12.01 0.12 9.08
N LYS A 104 13.30 0.37 9.24
CA LYS A 104 13.93 0.42 10.56
C LYS A 104 13.48 1.62 11.35
N ALA A 105 13.24 1.44 12.65
CA ALA A 105 12.79 2.50 13.55
C ALA A 105 13.80 3.66 13.58
N GLU A 106 15.09 3.37 13.59
CA GLU A 106 16.17 4.36 13.60
C GLU A 106 16.11 5.27 12.36
N ALA A 107 15.93 4.68 11.17
CA ALA A 107 15.81 5.44 9.93
C ALA A 107 14.55 6.34 9.91
N MET A 108 13.45 5.85 10.45
CA MET A 108 12.21 6.62 10.57
C MET A 108 12.33 7.76 11.58
N LEU A 109 12.98 7.52 12.74
CA LEU A 109 13.22 8.54 13.76
C LEU A 109 14.20 9.62 13.27
N GLN A 110 15.24 9.23 12.52
CA GLN A 110 16.16 10.18 11.91
C GLN A 110 15.44 11.10 10.92
N ASN A 111 14.56 10.56 10.09
CA ASN A 111 13.75 11.37 9.16
C ASN A 111 12.87 12.38 9.89
N LYS A 112 12.29 12.03 11.05
CA LYS A 112 11.50 12.96 11.88
C LYS A 112 12.30 14.16 12.39
N GLN A 113 13.63 14.08 12.45
CA GLN A 113 14.48 15.19 12.85
C GLN A 113 14.79 16.15 11.70
N SER A 114 14.41 15.84 10.47
CA SER A 114 14.67 16.68 9.30
C SER A 114 13.83 17.96 9.30
N ALA A 115 14.33 18.98 8.59
CA ALA A 115 13.61 20.23 8.36
C ALA A 115 12.23 19.99 7.72
N PHE A 116 12.10 18.98 6.83
CA PHE A 116 10.81 18.59 6.24
C PHE A 116 9.74 18.35 7.29
N PHE A 117 10.06 17.64 8.38
CA PHE A 117 9.09 17.40 9.45
C PHE A 117 8.99 18.59 10.39
N LYS A 118 10.11 19.06 10.98
CA LYS A 118 10.11 20.08 12.03
C LYS A 118 9.62 21.45 11.57
N ASP A 119 10.07 21.88 10.37
CA ASP A 119 9.81 23.23 9.90
C ASP A 119 8.56 23.33 9.04
N TYR A 120 8.08 22.21 8.52
CA TYR A 120 6.90 22.19 7.63
C TYR A 120 5.78 21.29 8.14
N ARG A 121 6.00 19.99 8.27
CA ARG A 121 4.90 19.03 8.53
C ARG A 121 4.30 19.19 9.92
N GLU A 122 5.11 19.39 10.96
CA GLU A 122 4.64 19.63 12.33
C GLU A 122 3.92 20.98 12.47
N LYS A 123 4.22 21.94 11.59
CA LYS A 123 3.52 23.23 11.50
C LYS A 123 2.26 23.19 10.62
N GLY A 124 1.83 22.00 10.19
CA GLY A 124 0.61 21.83 9.39
C GLY A 124 0.76 22.17 7.90
N ILE A 125 1.97 22.49 7.42
CA ILE A 125 2.21 22.80 6.00
C ILE A 125 2.09 21.52 5.18
N PRO A 126 1.25 21.46 4.13
CA PRO A 126 1.11 20.28 3.28
C PRO A 126 2.43 19.90 2.59
N ALA A 127 2.67 18.59 2.41
CA ALA A 127 3.91 18.12 1.77
C ALA A 127 4.10 18.70 0.35
N SER A 128 3.01 18.92 -0.39
CA SER A 128 3.02 19.55 -1.71
C SER A 128 3.49 21.02 -1.72
N LYS A 129 3.60 21.66 -0.57
CA LYS A 129 4.07 23.04 -0.40
C LYS A 129 5.49 23.11 0.16
N VAL A 130 6.10 21.97 0.47
CA VAL A 130 7.50 21.95 0.92
C VAL A 130 8.42 22.13 -0.28
N PRO A 131 9.39 23.07 -0.20
CA PRO A 131 10.35 23.30 -1.29
C PRO A 131 11.17 22.06 -1.64
N SER A 132 11.50 21.91 -2.93
CA SER A 132 12.25 20.74 -3.41
C SER A 132 13.63 20.63 -2.76
N GLU A 133 14.31 21.74 -2.50
CA GLU A 133 15.62 21.79 -1.82
C GLU A 133 15.57 21.20 -0.40
N VAL A 134 14.41 21.17 0.23
CA VAL A 134 14.21 20.58 1.57
C VAL A 134 13.89 19.10 1.48
N VAL A 135 13.06 18.68 0.51
CA VAL A 135 12.56 17.30 0.43
C VAL A 135 13.46 16.39 -0.40
N ASP A 136 14.09 16.89 -1.48
CA ASP A 136 14.90 16.08 -2.39
C ASP A 136 16.12 15.41 -1.71
N PRO A 137 16.86 16.05 -0.78
CA PRO A 137 17.93 15.36 -0.05
C PRO A 137 17.44 14.17 0.76
N ILE A 138 16.23 14.22 1.33
CA ILE A 138 15.66 13.12 2.11
C ILE A 138 15.23 11.98 1.18
N ILE A 139 14.60 12.31 0.05
CA ILE A 139 14.25 11.32 -0.97
C ILE A 139 15.51 10.61 -1.48
N ASN A 140 16.55 11.38 -1.81
CA ASN A 140 17.83 10.84 -2.26
C ASN A 140 18.48 9.92 -1.21
N ASN A 141 18.42 10.29 0.06
CA ASN A 141 18.90 9.45 1.15
C ASN A 141 18.11 8.13 1.22
N VAL A 142 16.77 8.19 1.20
CA VAL A 142 15.90 6.99 1.19
C VAL A 142 16.22 6.09 0.00
N MET A 143 16.40 6.66 -1.20
CA MET A 143 16.62 5.89 -2.42
C MET A 143 18.02 5.27 -2.53
N ASN A 144 19.03 5.87 -1.88
CA ASN A 144 20.44 5.43 -2.01
C ASN A 144 21.01 4.79 -0.74
N ALA A 145 20.33 4.89 0.41
CA ALA A 145 20.82 4.25 1.63
C ALA A 145 20.97 2.72 1.45
N PRO A 146 22.01 2.10 2.02
CA PRO A 146 22.13 0.65 2.05
C PRO A 146 20.86 0.00 2.64
N GLU A 147 20.42 -1.11 2.04
CA GLU A 147 19.18 -1.79 2.42
C GLU A 147 19.19 -2.19 3.89
N GLU A 148 20.31 -2.73 4.36
CA GLU A 148 20.51 -3.16 5.74
C GLU A 148 20.47 -2.03 6.78
N LYS A 149 20.64 -0.76 6.34
CA LYS A 149 20.47 0.41 7.21
C LYS A 149 19.04 0.96 7.21
N LEU A 150 18.27 0.64 6.18
CA LEU A 150 16.99 1.25 5.93
C LEU A 150 15.80 0.38 6.36
N ILE A 151 15.89 -0.94 6.15
CA ILE A 151 14.76 -1.88 6.30
C ILE A 151 15.15 -3.16 7.02
N ASN A 152 14.15 -3.81 7.60
CA ASN A 152 14.23 -5.18 8.11
C ASN A 152 13.40 -6.09 7.22
N ILE A 153 13.97 -7.24 6.84
CA ILE A 153 13.33 -8.26 6.00
C ILE A 153 13.27 -9.54 6.82
N SER A 154 12.09 -10.14 6.95
CA SER A 154 11.93 -11.43 7.63
C SER A 154 12.50 -12.58 6.79
N GLU A 155 12.68 -13.74 7.42
CA GLU A 155 12.77 -14.98 6.66
C GLU A 155 11.45 -15.22 5.92
N VAL A 156 11.54 -16.02 4.84
CA VAL A 156 10.34 -16.45 4.09
C VAL A 156 9.58 -17.45 4.93
N PHE A 157 8.25 -17.29 5.00
CA PHE A 157 7.36 -18.14 5.78
C PHE A 157 6.13 -18.54 4.97
N ASP A 158 5.42 -19.57 5.43
CA ASP A 158 4.17 -20.01 4.81
C ASP A 158 3.01 -19.12 5.30
N TYR A 159 2.18 -18.66 4.37
CA TYR A 159 1.02 -17.84 4.65
C TYR A 159 -0.23 -18.42 3.98
N LYS A 160 -1.21 -18.78 4.80
CA LYS A 160 -2.49 -19.27 4.31
C LYS A 160 -3.37 -18.10 3.91
N LEU A 161 -3.60 -17.94 2.61
CA LEU A 161 -4.59 -17.00 2.09
C LEU A 161 -5.98 -17.64 2.09
N GLU A 162 -6.98 -16.86 2.48
CA GLU A 162 -8.36 -17.26 2.21
C GLU A 162 -8.64 -17.25 0.71
N PRO A 163 -9.36 -18.25 0.19
CA PRO A 163 -9.75 -18.27 -1.21
C PRO A 163 -10.52 -16.99 -1.56
N HIS A 164 -10.11 -16.31 -2.62
CA HIS A 164 -10.88 -15.21 -3.20
C HIS A 164 -11.56 -15.70 -4.47
N LYS A 165 -12.86 -15.53 -4.55
CA LYS A 165 -13.66 -15.86 -5.72
C LYS A 165 -14.36 -14.59 -6.19
N ASP A 166 -14.07 -14.19 -7.42
CA ASP A 166 -14.78 -13.09 -8.04
C ASP A 166 -16.21 -13.52 -8.34
N SER A 167 -17.20 -12.71 -7.95
CA SER A 167 -18.59 -12.89 -8.33
C SER A 167 -18.88 -12.00 -9.54
N PHE A 168 -19.34 -12.65 -10.62
CA PHE A 168 -19.76 -11.96 -11.84
C PHE A 168 -21.29 -11.76 -11.91
N ALA A 169 -22.04 -12.42 -11.00
CA ALA A 169 -23.48 -12.25 -10.91
C ALA A 169 -23.84 -10.91 -10.28
N GLY A 170 -24.86 -10.27 -10.81
CA GLY A 170 -25.34 -8.98 -10.30
C GLY A 170 -26.82 -8.79 -10.58
N PHE A 171 -27.41 -7.85 -9.86
CA PHE A 171 -28.82 -7.48 -9.98
C PHE A 171 -29.00 -5.98 -9.87
N VAL A 172 -30.15 -5.49 -10.31
CA VAL A 172 -30.55 -4.09 -10.08
C VAL A 172 -31.35 -4.02 -8.78
N CYS A 173 -30.87 -3.21 -7.82
CA CYS A 173 -31.56 -3.01 -6.55
C CYS A 173 -32.99 -2.49 -6.77
N GLU A 174 -34.01 -3.18 -6.25
CA GLU A 174 -35.42 -2.82 -6.47
C GLU A 174 -35.85 -1.54 -5.72
N GLU A 175 -35.05 -1.02 -4.79
CA GLU A 175 -35.35 0.24 -4.10
C GLU A 175 -34.61 1.44 -4.68
N CYS A 176 -33.28 1.35 -4.93
CA CYS A 176 -32.50 2.50 -5.41
C CYS A 176 -32.18 2.46 -6.92
N GLY A 177 -32.37 1.33 -7.58
CA GLY A 177 -32.08 1.18 -9.01
C GLY A 177 -30.59 1.01 -9.36
N GLU A 178 -29.70 0.90 -8.37
CA GLU A 178 -28.27 0.74 -8.60
C GLU A 178 -27.88 -0.71 -8.88
N MET A 179 -26.93 -0.91 -9.79
CA MET A 179 -26.34 -2.22 -10.06
C MET A 179 -25.55 -2.71 -8.86
N THR A 180 -25.86 -3.89 -8.37
CA THR A 180 -25.24 -4.50 -7.19
C THR A 180 -24.76 -5.90 -7.51
N VAL A 181 -23.56 -6.27 -7.06
CA VAL A 181 -23.05 -7.65 -7.13
C VAL A 181 -23.90 -8.53 -6.21
N GLU A 182 -24.28 -9.72 -6.69
CA GLU A 182 -25.26 -10.59 -6.02
C GLU A 182 -24.88 -10.93 -4.57
N GLU A 183 -23.61 -11.14 -4.29
CA GLU A 183 -23.09 -11.41 -2.93
C GLU A 183 -23.44 -10.33 -1.91
N TYR A 184 -23.63 -9.08 -2.36
CA TYR A 184 -24.04 -7.94 -1.55
C TYR A 184 -25.55 -7.68 -1.58
N GLY A 185 -26.32 -8.59 -2.18
CA GLY A 185 -27.78 -8.56 -2.17
C GLY A 185 -28.37 -9.00 -0.82
N ARG A 186 -29.54 -8.46 -0.51
CA ARG A 186 -30.34 -8.84 0.67
C ARG A 186 -31.80 -8.93 0.25
N LEU A 187 -32.58 -9.76 0.94
CA LEU A 187 -34.04 -9.80 0.82
C LEU A 187 -34.69 -8.91 1.90
N LYS A 188 -35.51 -7.96 1.49
CA LYS A 188 -36.30 -7.09 2.36
C LYS A 188 -37.72 -7.00 1.84
N SER A 189 -38.70 -7.49 2.62
CA SER A 189 -40.12 -7.50 2.25
C SER A 189 -40.41 -8.08 0.85
N GLY A 190 -39.73 -9.16 0.50
CA GLY A 190 -39.87 -9.85 -0.80
C GLY A 190 -39.13 -9.21 -1.97
N LYS A 191 -38.41 -8.09 -1.76
CA LYS A 191 -37.58 -7.41 -2.77
C LYS A 191 -36.12 -7.75 -2.62
N GLN A 192 -35.40 -7.82 -3.75
CA GLN A 192 -33.95 -7.94 -3.77
C GLN A 192 -33.32 -6.53 -3.75
N VAL A 193 -32.62 -6.20 -2.66
CA VAL A 193 -32.07 -4.86 -2.42
C VAL A 193 -30.59 -4.92 -2.08
N CYS A 194 -29.86 -3.80 -2.28
CA CYS A 194 -28.47 -3.64 -1.85
C CYS A 194 -28.36 -3.52 -0.31
N ILE A 195 -27.16 -3.63 0.22
CA ILE A 195 -26.90 -3.52 1.67
C ILE A 195 -27.44 -2.22 2.26
N ASP A 196 -27.23 -1.09 1.57
CA ASP A 196 -27.66 0.22 2.06
C ASP A 196 -29.19 0.36 2.14
N CYS A 197 -29.90 -0.18 1.16
CA CYS A 197 -31.37 -0.19 1.18
C CYS A 197 -31.90 -1.20 2.20
N ALA A 198 -31.22 -2.30 2.42
CA ALA A 198 -31.59 -3.25 3.46
C ALA A 198 -31.45 -2.70 4.88
N ALA A 199 -30.51 -1.76 5.10
CA ALA A 199 -30.23 -1.15 6.39
C ALA A 199 -31.17 0.01 6.75
N LYS A 200 -31.96 0.52 5.81
CA LYS A 200 -32.98 1.54 6.01
C LYS A 200 -34.29 0.91 6.48
#